data_a2147864cf495f9e31cae9b8da75bf0d
#
_entry.id   a2147864cf495f9e31cae9b8da75bf0d
#
_cell.length_a   1.000
_cell.length_b   1.000
_cell.length_c   1.000
_cell.angle_alpha   90.00
_cell.angle_beta   90.00
_cell.angle_gamma   90.00
#
_symmetry.space_group_name_H-M   'P 1'
#
loop_
_entity.id
_entity.type
_entity.pdbx_description
1 polymer ?
#
loop_
_entity_poly.entity_id
_entity_poly.type
_entity_poly.pdbx_seq_one_letter_code
_entity_poly.pdbx_strand_id
1 'polypeptide(L)'
;MAPPADLSGSIRHGVMSKALTNESPVAGLQEDCEGSSRRRSWGMLVTAGVGGTLAALYAVVIPFVTPALRKVCLPFVPATSTQIQNVLKMLENRSGSLVDIGSGDGRIVIAAAKRGFKAVGYELNPWLVWYSRYRAWRDGVHQNTKFYISDLWKVSFSHYTNVIVFGVPQMMPQLEKKLEEELECNARIIACRFPFPCWIPDHTTGEGIDTVWAYDLKHSRECETKILEITPETEF
;
A
#
# COMPACT_ATOMS: atom_id res chain seq x y z
N MET A 1 -66.99 0.15 44.95
CA MET A 1 -67.50 -1.10 45.49
C MET A 1 -66.40 -1.74 46.28
N ALA A 2 -66.49 -1.54 47.57
CA ALA A 2 -65.60 -2.03 48.62
C ALA A 2 -66.12 -3.34 49.14
N PRO A 3 -65.56 -3.84 50.20
CA PRO A 3 -64.56 -4.81 50.54
C PRO A 3 -65.19 -6.09 51.13
N PRO A 4 -64.77 -6.83 52.07
CA PRO A 4 -63.90 -6.68 53.21
C PRO A 4 -63.02 -7.92 53.54
N ALA A 5 -61.98 -7.75 54.39
CA ALA A 5 -61.88 -8.16 55.81
C ALA A 5 -61.71 -9.69 56.03
N ASP A 6 -61.11 -10.22 57.04
CA ASP A 6 -60.64 -9.80 58.33
C ASP A 6 -60.01 -11.01 59.07
N LEU A 7 -59.19 -10.72 60.08
CA LEU A 7 -59.05 -11.39 61.37
C LEU A 7 -58.23 -12.71 61.43
N SER A 8 -57.30 -12.84 62.21
CA SER A 8 -56.99 -12.60 63.59
C SER A 8 -56.40 -13.84 64.27
N GLY A 9 -55.57 -13.61 65.17
CA GLY A 9 -55.46 -14.33 66.42
C GLY A 9 -54.07 -14.92 66.70
N SER A 10 -53.28 -14.30 67.43
CA SER A 10 -53.26 -14.10 68.85
C SER A 10 -52.48 -15.18 69.68
N ILE A 11 -51.37 -14.70 70.28
CA ILE A 11 -51.02 -14.91 71.72
C ILE A 11 -50.48 -16.30 72.12
N ARG A 12 -49.29 -16.44 72.71
CA ARG A 12 -48.78 -16.12 74.05
C ARG A 12 -47.48 -16.84 74.38
N HIS A 13 -46.61 -16.12 75.03
CA HIS A 13 -45.85 -16.37 76.26
C HIS A 13 -45.04 -17.65 76.51
N GLY A 14 -43.82 -17.39 77.02
CA GLY A 14 -43.06 -18.21 77.95
C GLY A 14 -41.54 -18.04 77.72
N VAL A 15 -40.85 -17.15 78.30
CA VAL A 15 -40.25 -16.95 79.62
C VAL A 15 -39.14 -18.00 79.96
N MET A 16 -37.93 -17.43 80.12
CA MET A 16 -36.78 -17.82 81.00
C MET A 16 -36.11 -19.20 80.78
N SER A 17 -34.82 -19.36 80.82
CA SER A 17 -33.78 -18.91 81.71
C SER A 17 -32.44 -19.49 81.36
N LYS A 18 -31.39 -18.67 81.56
CA LYS A 18 -30.00 -19.01 81.97
C LYS A 18 -29.37 -20.36 81.62
N ALA A 19 -28.21 -20.30 81.02
CA ALA A 19 -26.93 -20.66 81.70
C ALA A 19 -25.71 -20.39 80.84
N LEU A 20 -24.76 -19.82 81.48
CA LEU A 20 -23.36 -19.66 81.11
C LEU A 20 -22.69 -21.00 80.70
N THR A 21 -21.88 -20.99 79.71
CA THR A 21 -20.46 -21.49 79.83
C THR A 21 -19.62 -21.04 78.68
N ASN A 22 -18.53 -20.52 79.07
CA ASN A 22 -17.22 -20.35 78.39
C ASN A 22 -16.94 -21.37 77.30
N GLU A 23 -16.40 -20.90 76.17
CA GLU A 23 -15.04 -21.26 75.78
C GLU A 23 -14.70 -20.54 74.46
N SER A 24 -13.52 -19.93 74.48
CA SER A 24 -12.76 -19.35 73.35
C SER A 24 -12.07 -20.47 72.56
N PRO A 25 -11.23 -20.15 71.57
CA PRO A 25 -11.38 -19.47 70.29
C PRO A 25 -11.02 -20.44 69.15
N VAL A 26 -11.56 -20.28 68.00
CA VAL A 26 -11.06 -20.96 66.83
C VAL A 26 -10.48 -19.91 65.91
N ALA A 27 -9.15 -19.91 65.96
CA ALA A 27 -8.34 -19.41 64.90
C ALA A 27 -8.57 -20.25 63.62
N GLY A 28 -8.78 -19.61 62.49
CA GLY A 28 -8.74 -20.32 61.24
C GLY A 28 -9.82 -19.85 60.24
N LEU A 29 -9.57 -18.75 59.57
CA LEU A 29 -10.11 -18.44 58.22
C LEU A 29 -9.48 -17.11 57.72
N GLN A 30 -8.22 -17.20 57.50
CA GLN A 30 -7.47 -16.07 56.87
C GLN A 30 -6.48 -16.63 55.85
N GLU A 31 -6.97 -17.44 54.91
CA GLU A 31 -6.13 -18.03 53.84
C GLU A 31 -6.89 -18.20 52.49
N ASP A 32 -7.70 -17.26 52.04
CA ASP A 32 -8.27 -17.40 50.73
C ASP A 32 -8.36 -16.09 49.87
N CYS A 33 -7.73 -14.99 50.35
CA CYS A 33 -7.79 -13.72 49.59
C CYS A 33 -6.59 -13.43 48.71
N GLU A 34 -5.45 -14.10 48.82
CA GLU A 34 -4.28 -13.81 47.96
C GLU A 34 -4.28 -14.56 46.63
N GLY A 35 -4.94 -15.72 46.53
CA GLY A 35 -4.97 -16.51 45.30
C GLY A 35 -5.86 -15.90 44.18
N SER A 36 -6.88 -15.14 44.56
CA SER A 36 -7.82 -14.53 43.61
C SER A 36 -7.28 -13.32 42.90
N SER A 37 -6.44 -12.51 43.56
CA SER A 37 -5.80 -11.32 42.97
C SER A 37 -4.75 -11.70 41.92
N ARG A 38 -3.99 -12.72 42.20
CA ARG A 38 -2.89 -13.18 41.27
C ARG A 38 -3.47 -13.82 40.01
N ARG A 39 -4.54 -14.58 40.09
CA ARG A 39 -5.24 -15.16 38.92
C ARG A 39 -5.90 -14.08 38.05
N ARG A 40 -6.45 -13.04 38.68
CA ARG A 40 -7.09 -11.92 37.99
C ARG A 40 -6.07 -11.06 37.19
N SER A 41 -4.88 -10.86 37.79
CA SER A 41 -3.76 -10.16 37.14
C SER A 41 -3.20 -10.95 35.95
N TRP A 42 -3.08 -12.26 36.06
CA TRP A 42 -2.65 -13.12 34.95
C TRP A 42 -3.65 -13.13 33.78
N GLY A 43 -4.95 -13.17 34.09
CA GLY A 43 -5.99 -13.06 33.06
C GLY A 43 -5.90 -11.73 32.28
N MET A 44 -5.69 -10.62 32.97
CA MET A 44 -5.49 -9.31 32.30
C MET A 44 -4.23 -9.25 31.45
N LEU A 45 -3.13 -9.83 31.92
CA LEU A 45 -1.88 -9.88 31.14
C LEU A 45 -2.01 -10.74 29.87
N VAL A 46 -2.70 -11.89 29.97
CA VAL A 46 -2.97 -12.76 28.82
C VAL A 46 -3.89 -12.05 27.84
N THR A 47 -4.96 -11.40 28.32
CA THR A 47 -5.91 -10.65 27.47
C THR A 47 -5.22 -9.46 26.79
N ALA A 48 -4.37 -8.73 27.53
CA ALA A 48 -3.58 -7.64 26.95
C ALA A 48 -2.55 -8.14 25.91
N GLY A 49 -1.92 -9.29 26.18
CA GLY A 49 -1.00 -9.93 25.23
C GLY A 49 -1.69 -10.37 23.95
N VAL A 50 -2.81 -11.09 24.05
CA VAL A 50 -3.60 -11.54 22.91
C VAL A 50 -4.18 -10.34 22.16
N GLY A 51 -4.75 -9.36 22.86
CA GLY A 51 -5.30 -8.15 22.26
C GLY A 51 -4.23 -7.32 21.55
N GLY A 52 -3.07 -7.17 22.16
CA GLY A 52 -1.92 -6.50 21.56
C GLY A 52 -1.39 -7.20 20.30
N THR A 53 -1.31 -8.54 20.34
CA THR A 53 -0.90 -9.34 19.18
C THR A 53 -1.90 -9.23 18.03
N LEU A 54 -3.21 -9.30 18.33
CA LEU A 54 -4.25 -9.15 17.32
C LEU A 54 -4.26 -7.73 16.74
N ALA A 55 -4.08 -6.70 17.57
CA ALA A 55 -3.99 -5.32 17.10
C ALA A 55 -2.75 -5.10 16.19
N ALA A 56 -1.60 -5.67 16.56
CA ALA A 56 -0.41 -5.63 15.73
C ALA A 56 -0.60 -6.37 14.41
N LEU A 57 -1.20 -7.56 14.44
CA LEU A 57 -1.52 -8.33 13.23
C LEU A 57 -2.48 -7.55 12.34
N TYR A 58 -3.52 -6.94 12.92
CA TYR A 58 -4.49 -6.11 12.21
C TYR A 58 -3.82 -4.87 11.56
N ALA A 59 -2.93 -4.19 12.30
CA ALA A 59 -2.16 -3.06 11.78
C ALA A 59 -1.25 -3.44 10.60
N VAL A 60 -0.72 -4.67 10.60
CA VAL A 60 0.07 -5.20 9.50
C VAL A 60 -0.81 -5.62 8.32
N VAL A 61 -1.95 -6.28 8.57
CA VAL A 61 -2.81 -6.84 7.51
C VAL A 61 -3.64 -5.77 6.80
N ILE A 62 -4.16 -4.77 7.53
CA ILE A 62 -5.04 -3.73 6.94
C ILE A 62 -4.42 -3.02 5.74
N PRO A 63 -3.16 -2.56 5.77
CA PRO A 63 -2.57 -1.88 4.62
C PRO A 63 -2.44 -2.77 3.37
N PHE A 64 -2.40 -4.10 3.54
CA PHE A 64 -2.43 -5.04 2.40
C PHE A 64 -3.84 -5.25 1.86
N VAL A 65 -4.84 -5.20 2.73
CA VAL A 65 -6.26 -5.38 2.34
C VAL A 65 -6.87 -4.08 1.82
N THR A 66 -6.48 -2.93 2.36
CA THR A 66 -7.01 -1.62 1.96
C THR A 66 -6.87 -1.32 0.46
N PRO A 67 -5.73 -1.61 -0.22
CA PRO A 67 -5.64 -1.46 -1.65
C PRO A 67 -6.63 -2.37 -2.41
N ALA A 68 -6.88 -3.59 -1.91
CA ALA A 68 -7.83 -4.52 -2.53
C ALA A 68 -9.29 -4.06 -2.43
N LEU A 69 -9.61 -3.19 -1.48
CA LEU A 69 -10.94 -2.59 -1.30
C LEU A 69 -11.14 -1.30 -2.12
N ARG A 70 -10.11 -0.78 -2.78
CA ARG A 70 -10.26 0.36 -3.69
C ARG A 70 -10.86 -0.12 -5.01
N LYS A 71 -11.77 0.68 -5.60
CA LYS A 71 -12.43 0.39 -6.89
C LYS A 71 -11.46 0.14 -8.05
N VAL A 72 -10.20 0.55 -7.92
CA VAL A 72 -9.11 0.33 -8.87
C VAL A 72 -7.93 -0.25 -8.07
N CYS A 73 -7.99 -1.53 -7.77
CA CYS A 73 -6.84 -2.26 -7.24
C CYS A 73 -6.13 -2.96 -8.39
N LEU A 74 -5.00 -2.40 -8.79
CA LEU A 74 -4.10 -3.09 -9.72
C LEU A 74 -3.32 -4.13 -8.93
N PRO A 75 -3.39 -5.43 -9.29
CA PRO A 75 -2.57 -6.44 -8.65
C PRO A 75 -1.10 -6.10 -8.90
N PHE A 76 -0.29 -6.14 -7.83
CA PHE A 76 1.15 -6.00 -7.98
C PHE A 76 1.69 -7.20 -8.77
N VAL A 77 2.21 -6.92 -9.95
CA VAL A 77 2.90 -7.90 -10.79
C VAL A 77 4.34 -7.43 -10.96
N PRO A 78 5.30 -8.13 -10.35
CA PRO A 78 6.70 -7.73 -10.43
C PRO A 78 7.24 -7.89 -11.86
N ALA A 79 8.07 -6.96 -12.30
CA ALA A 79 8.82 -7.10 -13.55
C ALA A 79 9.75 -8.31 -13.51
N THR A 80 9.85 -9.05 -14.60
CA THR A 80 10.79 -10.16 -14.73
C THR A 80 12.23 -9.66 -14.89
N SER A 81 13.21 -10.52 -14.69
CA SER A 81 14.61 -10.19 -14.93
C SER A 81 14.87 -9.82 -16.40
N THR A 82 14.22 -10.53 -17.33
CA THR A 82 14.29 -10.28 -18.76
C THR A 82 13.70 -8.91 -19.10
N GLN A 83 12.54 -8.58 -18.53
CA GLN A 83 11.91 -7.30 -18.75
C GLN A 83 12.77 -6.12 -18.25
N ILE A 84 13.41 -6.29 -17.06
CA ILE A 84 14.36 -5.28 -16.56
C ILE A 84 15.54 -5.09 -17.53
N GLN A 85 16.09 -6.18 -18.06
CA GLN A 85 17.17 -6.11 -19.05
C GLN A 85 16.72 -5.39 -20.33
N ASN A 86 15.51 -5.67 -20.81
CA ASN A 86 14.93 -5.01 -21.97
C ASN A 86 14.74 -3.50 -21.73
N VAL A 87 14.23 -3.10 -20.55
CA VAL A 87 14.14 -1.69 -20.15
C VAL A 87 15.54 -1.04 -20.16
N LEU A 88 16.53 -1.68 -19.54
CA LEU A 88 17.89 -1.15 -19.48
C LEU A 88 18.54 -1.05 -20.84
N LYS A 89 18.21 -1.93 -21.79
CA LYS A 89 18.63 -1.84 -23.20
C LYS A 89 18.02 -0.62 -23.88
N MET A 90 16.73 -0.33 -23.64
CA MET A 90 16.08 0.87 -24.17
C MET A 90 16.63 2.19 -23.59
N LEU A 91 17.32 2.11 -22.42
CA LEU A 91 18.00 3.23 -21.79
C LEU A 91 19.47 3.38 -22.19
N GLU A 92 19.98 2.54 -23.10
CA GLU A 92 21.35 2.69 -23.62
C GLU A 92 21.54 4.05 -24.28
N ASN A 93 22.69 4.68 -24.04
CA ASN A 93 23.04 6.04 -24.49
C ASN A 93 22.14 7.16 -23.93
N ARG A 94 21.38 6.88 -22.89
CA ARG A 94 20.58 7.87 -22.15
C ARG A 94 21.18 8.12 -20.77
N SER A 95 20.91 9.29 -20.22
CA SER A 95 21.34 9.69 -18.87
C SER A 95 20.30 10.65 -18.26
N GLY A 96 20.56 11.13 -17.06
CA GLY A 96 19.75 12.15 -16.40
C GLY A 96 18.72 11.61 -15.43
N SER A 97 17.57 12.28 -15.36
CA SER A 97 16.47 11.94 -14.45
C SER A 97 15.60 10.82 -15.05
N LEU A 98 15.23 9.89 -14.19
CA LEU A 98 14.37 8.77 -14.56
C LEU A 98 13.24 8.65 -13.55
N VAL A 99 12.03 8.40 -14.05
CA VAL A 99 10.87 8.07 -13.21
C VAL A 99 10.28 6.72 -13.62
N ASP A 100 9.88 5.94 -12.62
CA ASP A 100 9.13 4.69 -12.78
C ASP A 100 7.74 4.87 -12.18
N ILE A 101 6.73 4.86 -13.04
CA ILE A 101 5.32 5.05 -12.69
C ILE A 101 4.70 3.68 -12.39
N GLY A 102 4.33 3.45 -11.12
CA GLY A 102 3.95 2.14 -10.63
C GLY A 102 5.16 1.28 -10.28
N SER A 103 6.12 1.86 -9.55
CA SER A 103 7.45 1.26 -9.33
C SER A 103 7.45 -0.05 -8.53
N GLY A 104 6.33 -0.42 -7.92
CA GLY A 104 6.18 -1.66 -7.17
C GLY A 104 7.27 -1.84 -6.11
N ASP A 105 8.02 -2.92 -6.22
CA ASP A 105 9.13 -3.25 -5.30
C ASP A 105 10.47 -2.56 -5.67
N GLY A 106 10.44 -1.59 -6.59
CA GLY A 106 11.55 -0.72 -6.95
C GLY A 106 12.66 -1.36 -7.78
N ARG A 107 12.45 -2.56 -8.33
CA ARG A 107 13.51 -3.29 -9.04
C ARG A 107 14.04 -2.58 -10.27
N ILE A 108 13.19 -1.90 -11.03
CA ILE A 108 13.57 -1.13 -12.22
C ILE A 108 14.32 0.14 -11.79
N VAL A 109 13.81 0.87 -10.81
CA VAL A 109 14.47 2.06 -10.23
C VAL A 109 15.87 1.73 -9.73
N ILE A 110 16.02 0.63 -8.99
CA ILE A 110 17.30 0.17 -8.46
C ILE A 110 18.25 -0.22 -9.60
N ALA A 111 17.75 -0.93 -10.61
CA ALA A 111 18.55 -1.34 -11.76
C ALA A 111 19.03 -0.15 -12.59
N ALA A 112 18.16 0.86 -12.80
CA ALA A 112 18.52 2.11 -13.46
C ALA A 112 19.55 2.92 -12.66
N ALA A 113 19.38 3.01 -11.34
CA ALA A 113 20.33 3.70 -10.46
C ALA A 113 21.72 3.06 -10.48
N LYS A 114 21.82 1.72 -10.59
CA LYS A 114 23.09 1.01 -10.79
C LYS A 114 23.78 1.37 -12.12
N ARG A 115 23.02 1.89 -13.09
CA ARG A 115 23.53 2.43 -14.37
C ARG A 115 23.81 3.94 -14.35
N GLY A 116 23.71 4.58 -13.17
CA GLY A 116 24.04 5.99 -12.98
C GLY A 116 22.86 6.97 -13.14
N PHE A 117 21.63 6.50 -13.35
CA PHE A 117 20.46 7.36 -13.39
C PHE A 117 20.10 7.89 -12.00
N LYS A 118 19.60 9.13 -11.95
CA LYS A 118 18.87 9.65 -10.78
C LYS A 118 17.43 9.16 -10.89
N ALA A 119 17.13 8.03 -10.25
CA ALA A 119 15.89 7.30 -10.46
C ALA A 119 14.89 7.53 -9.33
N VAL A 120 13.65 7.78 -9.71
CA VAL A 120 12.53 8.02 -8.80
C VAL A 120 11.43 7.00 -9.07
N GLY A 121 10.84 6.44 -8.02
CA GLY A 121 9.67 5.55 -8.12
C GLY A 121 8.45 6.15 -7.45
N TYR A 122 7.33 6.12 -8.12
CA TYR A 122 6.01 6.44 -7.56
C TYR A 122 5.17 5.18 -7.44
N GLU A 123 4.67 4.92 -6.24
CA GLU A 123 3.87 3.75 -5.92
C GLU A 123 2.78 4.12 -4.90
N LEU A 124 1.59 3.54 -5.05
CA LEU A 124 0.46 3.77 -4.13
C LEU A 124 0.53 2.94 -2.86
N ASN A 125 1.17 1.77 -2.95
CA ASN A 125 1.26 0.86 -1.82
C ASN A 125 2.43 1.24 -0.90
N PRO A 126 2.18 1.71 0.33
CA PRO A 126 3.23 2.14 1.24
C PRO A 126 4.21 1.02 1.60
N TRP A 127 3.76 -0.22 1.66
CA TRP A 127 4.63 -1.37 1.97
C TRP A 127 5.64 -1.66 0.86
N LEU A 128 5.22 -1.55 -0.40
CA LEU A 128 6.13 -1.68 -1.53
C LEU A 128 7.15 -0.55 -1.53
N VAL A 129 6.74 0.68 -1.22
CA VAL A 129 7.66 1.83 -1.09
C VAL A 129 8.68 1.62 0.04
N TRP A 130 8.25 1.13 1.21
CA TRP A 130 9.16 0.81 2.31
C TRP A 130 10.15 -0.29 1.92
N TYR A 131 9.65 -1.34 1.29
CA TYR A 131 10.48 -2.44 0.80
C TYR A 131 11.49 -1.97 -0.27
N SER A 132 11.08 -1.12 -1.20
CA SER A 132 11.95 -0.53 -2.22
C SER A 132 13.07 0.31 -1.62
N ARG A 133 12.77 1.13 -0.60
CA ARG A 133 13.78 1.91 0.14
C ARG A 133 14.78 1.01 0.84
N TYR A 134 14.31 -0.04 1.51
CA TYR A 134 15.17 -1.03 2.13
C TYR A 134 16.09 -1.73 1.10
N ARG A 135 15.55 -2.16 -0.03
CA ARG A 135 16.33 -2.79 -1.11
C ARG A 135 17.37 -1.84 -1.69
N ALA A 136 17.01 -0.60 -1.95
CA ALA A 136 17.93 0.41 -2.48
C ALA A 136 19.08 0.70 -1.51
N TRP A 137 18.79 0.72 -0.20
CA TRP A 137 19.81 0.83 0.83
C TRP A 137 20.73 -0.39 0.85
N ARG A 138 20.17 -1.60 0.86
CA ARG A 138 20.91 -2.86 0.84
C ARG A 138 21.80 -2.98 -0.40
N ASP A 139 21.31 -2.54 -1.55
CA ASP A 139 22.03 -2.58 -2.82
C ASP A 139 23.01 -1.40 -3.03
N GLY A 140 23.12 -0.51 -2.03
CA GLY A 140 24.08 0.61 -2.04
C GLY A 140 23.75 1.77 -2.98
N VAL A 141 22.51 1.83 -3.52
CA VAL A 141 22.09 2.86 -4.50
C VAL A 141 21.12 3.89 -3.93
N HIS A 142 20.91 3.91 -2.63
CA HIS A 142 19.93 4.78 -1.97
C HIS A 142 20.17 6.29 -2.21
N GLN A 143 21.41 6.70 -2.50
CA GLN A 143 21.72 8.10 -2.81
C GLN A 143 21.21 8.53 -4.20
N ASN A 144 21.10 7.58 -5.14
CA ASN A 144 20.62 7.82 -6.50
C ASN A 144 19.15 7.41 -6.71
N THR A 145 18.47 6.97 -5.63
CA THR A 145 17.08 6.54 -5.71
C THR A 145 16.20 7.32 -4.73
N LYS A 146 14.97 7.61 -5.16
CA LYS A 146 13.91 8.13 -4.28
C LYS A 146 12.62 7.37 -4.56
N PHE A 147 11.84 7.14 -3.50
CA PHE A 147 10.55 6.45 -3.63
C PHE A 147 9.48 7.24 -2.88
N TYR A 148 8.37 7.53 -3.56
CA TYR A 148 7.26 8.30 -3.05
C TYR A 148 5.96 7.51 -3.05
N ILE A 149 5.20 7.67 -1.96
CA ILE A 149 3.82 7.18 -1.88
C ILE A 149 2.96 8.28 -2.50
N SER A 150 2.57 8.12 -3.74
CA SER A 150 1.76 9.13 -4.42
C SER A 150 0.91 8.54 -5.53
N ASP A 151 -0.21 9.21 -5.78
CA ASP A 151 -1.08 8.96 -6.91
C ASP A 151 -0.47 9.62 -8.16
N LEU A 152 -0.20 8.83 -9.19
CA LEU A 152 0.40 9.30 -10.45
C LEU A 152 -0.38 10.44 -11.11
N TRP A 153 -1.71 10.50 -10.91
CA TRP A 153 -2.56 11.55 -11.49
C TRP A 153 -2.36 12.92 -10.84
N LYS A 154 -1.73 12.96 -9.66
CA LYS A 154 -1.46 14.18 -8.87
C LYS A 154 -0.02 14.67 -8.97
N VAL A 155 0.83 13.92 -9.67
CA VAL A 155 2.26 14.22 -9.83
C VAL A 155 2.51 14.78 -11.20
N SER A 156 3.33 15.82 -11.32
CA SER A 156 3.86 16.28 -12.60
C SER A 156 5.16 15.56 -12.96
N PHE A 157 5.26 15.16 -14.20
CA PHE A 157 6.41 14.45 -14.75
C PHE A 157 7.31 15.32 -15.65
N SER A 158 7.03 16.61 -15.78
CA SER A 158 7.67 17.55 -16.72
C SER A 158 9.22 17.59 -16.64
N HIS A 159 9.79 17.32 -15.49
CA HIS A 159 11.24 17.41 -15.25
C HIS A 159 11.98 16.08 -15.45
N TYR A 160 11.30 15.04 -15.91
CA TYR A 160 11.93 13.75 -16.19
C TYR A 160 12.27 13.58 -17.67
N THR A 161 13.48 13.13 -17.93
CA THR A 161 13.95 12.85 -19.30
C THR A 161 13.76 11.40 -19.71
N ASN A 162 13.52 10.51 -18.74
CA ASN A 162 13.25 9.10 -18.99
C ASN A 162 12.08 8.67 -18.11
N VAL A 163 11.02 8.15 -18.71
CA VAL A 163 9.79 7.74 -18.03
C VAL A 163 9.54 6.27 -18.31
N ILE A 164 9.44 5.48 -17.24
CA ILE A 164 9.07 4.07 -17.35
C ILE A 164 7.66 3.90 -16.82
N VAL A 165 6.85 3.15 -17.55
CA VAL A 165 5.44 2.93 -17.21
C VAL A 165 5.19 1.44 -17.10
N PHE A 166 4.79 1.03 -15.90
CA PHE A 166 4.26 -0.30 -15.64
C PHE A 166 2.77 -0.21 -15.39
N GLY A 167 2.01 0.01 -16.46
CA GLY A 167 0.57 0.30 -16.41
C GLY A 167 -0.30 -0.92 -16.71
N VAL A 168 -1.60 -0.67 -16.74
CA VAL A 168 -2.63 -1.60 -17.23
C VAL A 168 -3.35 -0.98 -18.42
N PRO A 169 -3.94 -1.79 -19.32
CA PRO A 169 -4.56 -1.28 -20.54
C PRO A 169 -5.55 -0.13 -20.33
N GLN A 170 -6.33 -0.20 -19.25
CA GLN A 170 -7.38 0.77 -18.97
C GLN A 170 -6.86 2.18 -18.65
N MET A 171 -5.63 2.30 -18.15
CA MET A 171 -5.05 3.59 -17.81
C MET A 171 -4.19 4.17 -18.93
N MET A 172 -3.75 3.35 -19.89
CA MET A 172 -2.80 3.78 -20.92
C MET A 172 -3.29 4.96 -21.75
N PRO A 173 -4.56 5.05 -22.19
CA PRO A 173 -5.04 6.19 -22.99
C PRO A 173 -4.97 7.52 -22.22
N GLN A 174 -5.37 7.52 -20.96
CA GLN A 174 -5.34 8.73 -20.13
C GLN A 174 -3.90 9.11 -19.75
N LEU A 175 -3.05 8.12 -19.54
CA LEU A 175 -1.63 8.36 -19.21
C LEU A 175 -0.87 8.89 -20.42
N GLU A 176 -1.14 8.39 -21.62
CA GLU A 176 -0.60 8.89 -22.88
C GLU A 176 -0.82 10.40 -23.01
N LYS A 177 -2.07 10.84 -22.89
CA LYS A 177 -2.43 12.25 -22.94
C LYS A 177 -1.70 13.08 -21.86
N LYS A 178 -1.67 12.60 -20.62
CA LYS A 178 -0.97 13.28 -19.54
C LYS A 178 0.53 13.45 -19.82
N LEU A 179 1.19 12.41 -20.30
CA LEU A 179 2.63 12.44 -20.62
C LEU A 179 2.93 13.34 -21.83
N GLU A 180 2.03 13.39 -22.81
CA GLU A 180 2.13 14.29 -23.95
C GLU A 180 2.03 15.77 -23.56
N GLU A 181 1.13 16.09 -22.64
CA GLU A 181 0.94 17.45 -22.12
C GLU A 181 2.09 17.92 -21.21
N GLU A 182 2.71 17.00 -20.45
CA GLU A 182 3.67 17.37 -19.41
C GLU A 182 5.13 17.25 -19.85
N LEU A 183 5.48 16.28 -20.69
CA LEU A 183 6.89 15.97 -20.96
C LEU A 183 7.50 16.87 -22.03
N GLU A 184 8.79 17.13 -21.88
CA GLU A 184 9.58 17.82 -22.89
C GLU A 184 9.86 16.93 -24.11
N CYS A 185 10.15 17.54 -25.28
CA CYS A 185 10.40 16.84 -26.53
C CYS A 185 11.63 15.90 -26.51
N ASN A 186 12.54 16.04 -25.54
CA ASN A 186 13.71 15.18 -25.40
C ASN A 186 13.48 13.95 -24.53
N ALA A 187 12.27 13.81 -23.98
CA ALA A 187 11.92 12.70 -23.12
C ALA A 187 11.73 11.40 -23.90
N ARG A 188 12.20 10.30 -23.30
CA ARG A 188 11.91 8.93 -23.74
C ARG A 188 10.96 8.25 -22.76
N ILE A 189 9.93 7.64 -23.30
CA ILE A 189 8.97 6.88 -22.52
C ILE A 189 9.14 5.41 -22.87
N ILE A 190 9.16 4.55 -21.84
CA ILE A 190 9.28 3.10 -21.99
C ILE A 190 8.07 2.47 -21.33
N ALA A 191 7.16 1.93 -22.15
CA ALA A 191 6.00 1.20 -21.68
C ALA A 191 6.34 -0.29 -21.53
N CYS A 192 5.96 -0.89 -20.40
CA CYS A 192 6.17 -2.29 -20.09
C CYS A 192 4.84 -3.04 -20.13
N ARG A 193 4.79 -4.20 -20.77
CA ARG A 193 3.64 -5.12 -20.92
C ARG A 193 2.53 -4.64 -21.83
N PHE A 194 2.21 -3.35 -21.88
CA PHE A 194 1.14 -2.80 -22.68
C PHE A 194 1.63 -1.54 -23.40
N PRO A 195 1.48 -1.48 -24.74
CA PRO A 195 1.83 -0.30 -25.50
C PRO A 195 0.83 0.84 -25.26
N PHE A 196 1.22 2.05 -25.61
CA PHE A 196 0.27 3.17 -25.74
C PHE A 196 -0.62 2.98 -26.97
N PRO A 197 -1.91 3.36 -26.88
CA PRO A 197 -2.86 3.06 -27.94
C PRO A 197 -2.69 3.92 -29.21
N CYS A 198 -2.26 5.18 -29.08
CA CYS A 198 -2.17 6.11 -30.21
C CYS A 198 -0.72 6.31 -30.68
N TRP A 199 0.26 6.18 -29.82
CA TRP A 199 1.67 6.39 -30.20
C TRP A 199 2.26 5.18 -30.90
N ILE A 200 3.06 5.47 -31.93
CA ILE A 200 3.85 4.45 -32.62
C ILE A 200 5.20 4.32 -31.92
N PRO A 201 5.60 3.13 -31.46
CA PRO A 201 6.89 2.95 -30.81
C PRO A 201 8.04 3.09 -31.77
N ASP A 202 9.09 3.86 -31.40
CA ASP A 202 10.35 3.95 -32.16
C ASP A 202 11.16 2.65 -32.06
N HIS A 203 11.09 1.98 -30.89
CA HIS A 203 11.79 0.72 -30.65
C HIS A 203 10.92 -0.24 -29.85
N THR A 204 11.01 -1.51 -30.19
CA THR A 204 10.36 -2.61 -29.45
C THR A 204 11.37 -3.72 -29.19
N THR A 205 11.38 -4.26 -27.99
CA THR A 205 12.26 -5.38 -27.59
C THR A 205 11.54 -6.32 -26.66
N GLY A 206 11.82 -7.62 -26.78
CA GLY A 206 11.23 -8.69 -25.98
C GLY A 206 10.07 -9.36 -26.67
N GLU A 207 9.52 -10.37 -25.99
CA GLU A 207 8.40 -11.18 -26.47
C GLU A 207 7.40 -11.38 -25.33
N GLY A 208 6.12 -11.48 -25.68
CA GLY A 208 5.03 -11.73 -24.73
C GLY A 208 4.98 -10.73 -23.58
N ILE A 209 5.04 -11.24 -22.35
CA ILE A 209 4.96 -10.41 -21.14
C ILE A 209 6.22 -9.55 -20.88
N ASP A 210 7.33 -9.89 -21.52
CA ASP A 210 8.62 -9.21 -21.37
C ASP A 210 8.83 -8.12 -22.41
N THR A 211 7.86 -7.92 -23.30
CA THR A 211 7.91 -6.86 -24.31
C THR A 211 7.92 -5.48 -23.66
N VAL A 212 8.79 -4.63 -24.17
CA VAL A 212 8.87 -3.21 -23.84
C VAL A 212 8.87 -2.38 -25.13
N TRP A 213 8.20 -1.23 -25.07
CA TRP A 213 8.08 -0.28 -26.19
C TRP A 213 8.66 1.05 -25.76
N ALA A 214 9.55 1.60 -26.57
CA ALA A 214 10.16 2.90 -26.35
C ALA A 214 9.62 3.92 -27.34
N TYR A 215 9.28 5.11 -26.84
CA TYR A 215 8.76 6.25 -27.59
C TYR A 215 9.63 7.47 -27.33
N ASP A 216 10.12 8.09 -28.38
CA ASP A 216 10.85 9.36 -28.33
C ASP A 216 9.92 10.51 -28.73
N LEU A 217 9.58 11.39 -27.80
CA LEU A 217 8.58 12.45 -28.03
C LEU A 217 8.94 13.41 -29.17
N LYS A 218 10.23 13.59 -29.50
CA LYS A 218 10.63 14.33 -30.68
C LYS A 218 10.02 13.81 -31.96
N HIS A 219 10.02 12.51 -32.12
CA HIS A 219 9.57 11.84 -33.34
C HIS A 219 8.03 11.86 -33.46
N SER A 220 7.35 11.65 -32.34
CA SER A 220 5.88 11.66 -32.31
C SER A 220 5.30 13.02 -32.66
N ARG A 221 5.87 14.12 -32.15
CA ARG A 221 5.39 15.49 -32.46
C ARG A 221 5.72 15.93 -33.88
N GLU A 222 6.85 15.53 -34.45
CA GLU A 222 7.18 15.80 -35.85
C GLU A 222 6.28 15.04 -36.82
N CYS A 223 5.82 13.83 -36.48
CA CYS A 223 4.84 13.08 -37.26
C CYS A 223 3.45 13.75 -37.23
N GLU A 224 2.99 14.21 -36.06
CA GLU A 224 1.71 14.92 -35.97
C GLU A 224 1.70 16.23 -36.76
N THR A 225 2.77 17.02 -36.66
CA THR A 225 2.89 18.27 -37.44
C THR A 225 2.85 18.01 -38.94
N LYS A 226 3.53 16.96 -39.41
CA LYS A 226 3.50 16.58 -40.83
C LYS A 226 2.13 16.05 -41.28
N ILE A 227 1.39 15.35 -40.45
CA ILE A 227 0.04 14.86 -40.75
C ILE A 227 -0.93 16.03 -40.86
N LEU A 228 -0.82 17.01 -39.96
CA LEU A 228 -1.66 18.24 -40.02
C LEU A 228 -1.34 19.11 -41.25
N GLU A 229 -0.10 19.15 -41.69
CA GLU A 229 0.30 19.87 -42.93
C GLU A 229 -0.16 19.17 -44.21
N ILE A 230 -0.37 17.85 -44.19
CA ILE A 230 -0.76 17.04 -45.36
C ILE A 230 -2.28 16.94 -45.50
N THR A 231 -3.05 17.26 -44.45
CA THR A 231 -4.53 17.28 -44.52
C THR A 231 -4.98 18.72 -44.79
N PRO A 232 -5.12 19.17 -46.06
CA PRO A 232 -5.74 20.47 -46.33
C PRO A 232 -7.19 20.40 -45.88
N GLU A 233 -7.60 21.45 -45.16
CA GLU A 233 -8.99 21.68 -44.81
C GLU A 233 -9.85 21.60 -46.10
N THR A 234 -10.54 20.50 -46.26
CA THR A 234 -11.67 20.48 -47.20
C THR A 234 -12.82 21.23 -46.53
N GLU A 235 -12.81 22.54 -46.69
CA GLU A 235 -14.02 23.35 -46.48
C GLU A 235 -15.13 22.83 -47.38
N PHE A 236 -16.24 22.48 -46.72
CA PHE A 236 -17.55 22.43 -47.34
C PHE A 236 -18.46 23.45 -46.68
#